data_5988ec15aa36d6c96ec20604e5c07501
#
_entry.id   5988ec15aa36d6c96ec20604e5c07501
#
_cell.length_a   1.000
_cell.length_b   1.000
_cell.length_c   1.000
_cell.angle_alpha   90.00
_cell.angle_beta   90.00
_cell.angle_gamma   90.00
#
_symmetry.space_group_name_H-M   'P 1'
#
loop_
_entity.id
_entity.type
_entity.pdbx_description
1 polymer ?
#
loop_
_entity_poly.entity_id
_entity_poly.type
_entity_poly.pdbx_seq_one_letter_code
_entity_poly.pdbx_strand_id
1 'polypeptide(L)'
;MSDALQRRTGSDYIEVGATLLAAAAEGQAGLAATIVSPPTLVLGSAQSATDAATGADVVRRGTGGGAVFCDEGVLLIDLAVPAGHALAPEDVTEAYRPLGEAVQHALAGLGVDCRTVGVEEARAMDDARKAAARRACWAGLSPYEVVLGDGRKLVGLAQRRRRGAVLHQVAIPVTTPPAEVLSHLVEGALLAQWLQETAMVASVAGCGSATPVGTWDVLREPLNALLRP
;
A
#
# COMPACT_ATOMS: atom_id res chain seq x y z
N MET A 1 15.63 -10.90 8.68
CA MET A 1 15.13 -10.92 7.28
C MET A 1 15.89 -9.86 6.49
N SER A 2 16.03 -10.00 5.17
CA SER A 2 16.83 -9.09 4.34
C SER A 2 16.14 -7.73 4.17
N ASP A 3 16.86 -6.64 4.45
CA ASP A 3 16.42 -5.25 4.19
C ASP A 3 16.41 -4.89 2.69
N ALA A 4 16.69 -5.84 1.81
CA ALA A 4 16.71 -5.61 0.37
C ALA A 4 15.30 -5.71 -0.23
N LEU A 5 15.01 -4.82 -1.20
CA LEU A 5 13.84 -4.96 -2.07
C LEU A 5 13.93 -6.28 -2.85
N GLN A 6 12.87 -7.08 -2.82
CA GLN A 6 12.84 -8.37 -3.49
C GLN A 6 11.72 -8.44 -4.51
N ARG A 7 12.00 -9.14 -5.63
CA ARG A 7 10.99 -9.51 -6.61
C ARG A 7 10.34 -10.83 -6.17
N ARG A 8 9.01 -10.87 -6.17
CA ARG A 8 8.22 -12.04 -5.74
C ARG A 8 7.01 -12.26 -6.64
N THR A 9 6.49 -13.48 -6.66
CA THR A 9 5.16 -13.73 -7.18
C THR A 9 4.09 -13.12 -6.25
N GLY A 10 2.86 -12.98 -6.73
CA GLY A 10 1.76 -12.53 -5.87
C GLY A 10 1.53 -13.46 -4.67
N SER A 11 1.66 -14.76 -4.85
CA SER A 11 1.53 -15.75 -3.76
C SER A 11 2.65 -15.61 -2.73
N ASP A 12 3.90 -15.50 -3.16
CA ASP A 12 5.05 -15.32 -2.26
C ASP A 12 4.93 -14.00 -1.46
N TYR A 13 4.42 -12.93 -2.10
CA TYR A 13 4.13 -11.67 -1.41
C TYR A 13 3.14 -11.87 -0.25
N ILE A 14 2.05 -12.61 -0.48
CA ILE A 14 1.07 -12.90 0.58
C ILE A 14 1.69 -13.73 1.71
N GLU A 15 2.53 -14.70 1.37
CA GLU A 15 3.22 -15.55 2.37
C GLU A 15 4.21 -14.75 3.23
N VAL A 16 4.91 -13.78 2.65
CA VAL A 16 5.81 -12.89 3.41
C VAL A 16 5.05 -12.12 4.48
N GLY A 17 3.92 -11.49 4.14
CA GLY A 17 3.09 -10.79 5.13
C GLY A 17 2.57 -11.72 6.24
N ALA A 18 2.19 -12.95 5.89
CA ALA A 18 1.74 -13.94 6.86
C ALA A 18 2.88 -14.39 7.80
N THR A 19 4.08 -14.60 7.25
CA THR A 19 5.29 -14.99 8.00
C THR A 19 5.71 -13.89 8.98
N LEU A 20 5.73 -12.63 8.52
CA LEU A 20 6.02 -11.47 9.38
C LEU A 20 5.03 -11.36 10.54
N LEU A 21 3.74 -11.50 10.24
CA LEU A 21 2.70 -11.43 11.26
C LEU A 21 2.83 -12.56 12.31
N ALA A 22 3.21 -13.76 11.86
CA ALA A 22 3.46 -14.90 12.76
C ALA A 22 4.69 -14.63 13.65
N ALA A 23 5.81 -14.16 13.09
CA ALA A 23 7.00 -13.80 13.86
C ALA A 23 6.73 -12.66 14.87
N ALA A 24 5.90 -11.67 14.48
CA ALA A 24 5.50 -10.59 15.37
C ALA A 24 4.65 -11.08 16.55
N ALA A 25 3.82 -12.10 16.35
CA ALA A 25 3.06 -12.73 17.45
C ALA A 25 3.97 -13.42 18.48
N GLU A 26 5.19 -13.83 18.06
CA GLU A 26 6.25 -14.36 18.93
C GLU A 26 7.23 -13.27 19.42
N GLY A 27 6.86 -12.00 19.28
CA GLY A 27 7.63 -10.85 19.78
C GLY A 27 8.70 -10.31 18.83
N GLN A 28 8.78 -10.77 17.58
CA GLN A 28 9.80 -10.35 16.61
C GLN A 28 9.23 -9.38 15.58
N ALA A 29 9.48 -8.09 15.74
CA ALA A 29 9.14 -7.10 14.71
C ALA A 29 9.94 -7.36 13.42
N GLY A 30 9.34 -7.05 12.28
CA GLY A 30 9.98 -7.28 10.99
C GLY A 30 9.41 -6.42 9.84
N LEU A 31 10.24 -6.26 8.82
CA LEU A 31 9.98 -5.45 7.64
C LEU A 31 10.37 -6.24 6.38
N ALA A 32 9.59 -6.11 5.31
CA ALA A 32 9.94 -6.62 3.99
C ALA A 32 9.46 -5.66 2.91
N ALA A 33 10.27 -5.48 1.86
CA ALA A 33 9.91 -4.74 0.67
C ALA A 33 9.82 -5.67 -0.53
N THR A 34 8.80 -5.48 -1.36
CA THR A 34 8.47 -6.36 -2.48
C THR A 34 8.06 -5.56 -3.72
N ILE A 35 8.48 -6.01 -4.89
CA ILE A 35 7.82 -5.76 -6.17
C ILE A 35 7.27 -7.08 -6.70
N VAL A 36 6.07 -7.03 -7.29
CA VAL A 36 5.38 -8.25 -7.74
C VAL A 36 5.61 -8.49 -9.22
N SER A 37 5.98 -9.71 -9.58
CA SER A 37 6.15 -10.17 -10.95
C SER A 37 5.83 -11.67 -11.03
N PRO A 38 4.97 -12.12 -11.95
CA PRO A 38 4.24 -11.34 -12.97
C PRO A 38 3.19 -10.40 -12.37
N PRO A 39 2.60 -9.49 -13.19
CA PRO A 39 1.52 -8.61 -12.76
C PRO A 39 0.37 -9.38 -12.13
N THR A 40 -0.10 -8.92 -10.97
CA THR A 40 -1.04 -9.65 -10.13
C THR A 40 -2.11 -8.70 -9.58
N LEU A 41 -3.38 -9.15 -9.59
CA LEU A 41 -4.46 -8.47 -8.89
C LEU A 41 -4.54 -8.97 -7.44
N VAL A 42 -4.29 -8.10 -6.48
CA VAL A 42 -4.34 -8.41 -5.04
C VAL A 42 -5.67 -7.97 -4.48
N LEU A 43 -6.56 -8.92 -4.22
CA LEU A 43 -7.88 -8.68 -3.63
C LEU A 43 -7.78 -8.39 -2.13
N GLY A 44 -8.66 -7.54 -1.64
CA GLY A 44 -8.87 -7.38 -0.20
C GLY A 44 -9.54 -8.60 0.41
N SER A 45 -9.42 -8.76 1.73
CA SER A 45 -9.90 -9.96 2.46
C SER A 45 -11.38 -10.28 2.30
N ALA A 46 -12.23 -9.27 2.02
CA ALA A 46 -13.67 -9.41 1.85
C ALA A 46 -14.14 -9.53 0.38
N GLN A 47 -13.21 -9.40 -0.59
CA GLN A 47 -13.56 -9.49 -2.00
C GLN A 47 -13.58 -10.96 -2.48
N SER A 48 -14.39 -11.27 -3.50
CA SER A 48 -14.42 -12.58 -4.14
C SER A 48 -13.52 -12.61 -5.40
N ALA A 49 -13.10 -13.81 -5.82
CA ALA A 49 -12.33 -13.97 -7.06
C ALA A 49 -13.15 -13.61 -8.32
N THR A 50 -14.48 -13.61 -8.22
CA THR A 50 -15.39 -13.19 -9.30
C THR A 50 -15.34 -11.67 -9.54
N ASP A 51 -14.77 -10.91 -8.61
CA ASP A 51 -14.56 -9.46 -8.77
C ASP A 51 -13.31 -9.16 -9.61
N ALA A 52 -12.55 -10.18 -9.97
CA ALA A 52 -11.33 -10.07 -10.75
C ALA A 52 -11.63 -10.15 -12.25
N ALA A 53 -10.98 -9.29 -13.03
CA ALA A 53 -10.99 -9.40 -14.47
C ALA A 53 -10.19 -10.63 -14.94
N THR A 54 -10.51 -11.14 -16.12
CA THR A 54 -9.87 -12.32 -16.71
C THR A 54 -8.46 -11.99 -17.23
N GLY A 55 -7.48 -12.85 -16.94
CA GLY A 55 -6.16 -12.84 -17.59
C GLY A 55 -4.99 -12.41 -16.71
N ALA A 56 -5.21 -12.03 -15.45
CA ALA A 56 -4.14 -11.77 -14.48
C ALA A 56 -4.07 -12.87 -13.42
N ASP A 57 -2.90 -13.01 -12.80
CA ASP A 57 -2.79 -13.73 -11.54
C ASP A 57 -3.60 -13.01 -10.47
N VAL A 58 -4.36 -13.78 -9.69
CA VAL A 58 -5.22 -13.24 -8.64
C VAL A 58 -4.85 -13.87 -7.30
N VAL A 59 -4.54 -13.03 -6.33
CA VAL A 59 -4.29 -13.45 -4.95
C VAL A 59 -5.15 -12.65 -3.98
N ARG A 60 -5.30 -13.12 -2.75
CA ARG A 60 -6.07 -12.42 -1.71
C ARG A 60 -5.20 -12.12 -0.50
N ARG A 61 -5.12 -10.84 -0.13
CA ARG A 61 -4.42 -10.44 1.09
C ARG A 61 -5.30 -10.62 2.34
N GLY A 62 -4.65 -10.71 3.47
CA GLY A 62 -5.34 -10.79 4.76
C GLY A 62 -5.87 -9.46 5.31
N THR A 63 -5.47 -8.32 4.73
CA THR A 63 -5.93 -6.97 5.07
C THR A 63 -7.20 -6.62 4.30
N GLY A 64 -8.00 -5.68 4.83
CA GLY A 64 -9.20 -5.17 4.17
C GLY A 64 -8.92 -4.22 3.00
N GLY A 65 -9.98 -3.60 2.50
CA GLY A 65 -9.94 -2.63 1.40
C GLY A 65 -10.28 -3.25 0.04
N GLY A 66 -10.30 -2.42 -1.00
CA GLY A 66 -10.52 -2.83 -2.39
C GLY A 66 -9.30 -3.50 -3.03
N ALA A 67 -9.45 -3.96 -4.26
CA ALA A 67 -8.37 -4.57 -5.03
C ALA A 67 -7.23 -3.58 -5.33
N VAL A 68 -6.03 -4.11 -5.40
CA VAL A 68 -4.82 -3.40 -5.82
C VAL A 68 -4.18 -4.15 -6.96
N PHE A 69 -3.92 -3.46 -8.06
CA PHE A 69 -3.07 -3.99 -9.11
C PHE A 69 -1.61 -3.80 -8.70
N CYS A 70 -0.84 -4.85 -8.77
CA CYS A 70 0.57 -4.88 -8.42
C CYS A 70 1.39 -5.42 -9.59
N ASP A 71 2.41 -4.68 -9.97
CA ASP A 71 3.44 -5.06 -10.93
C ASP A 71 4.81 -4.57 -10.44
N GLU A 72 5.80 -4.61 -11.31
CA GLU A 72 7.15 -4.11 -11.00
C GLU A 72 7.22 -2.59 -10.78
N GLY A 73 6.17 -1.85 -11.13
CA GLY A 73 6.04 -0.40 -10.89
C GLY A 73 5.47 -0.04 -9.53
N VAL A 74 5.00 -1.03 -8.75
CA VAL A 74 4.41 -0.80 -7.42
C VAL A 74 5.34 -1.32 -6.33
N LEU A 75 5.79 -0.45 -5.45
CA LEU A 75 6.52 -0.82 -4.24
C LEU A 75 5.52 -1.21 -3.14
N LEU A 76 5.64 -2.45 -2.67
CA LEU A 76 4.87 -2.99 -1.56
C LEU A 76 5.77 -3.17 -0.35
N ILE A 77 5.30 -2.74 0.83
CA ILE A 77 6.04 -2.84 2.08
C ILE A 77 5.13 -3.45 3.13
N ASP A 78 5.60 -4.54 3.74
CA ASP A 78 4.98 -5.20 4.87
C ASP A 78 5.81 -4.92 6.13
N LEU A 79 5.16 -4.44 7.19
CA LEU A 79 5.77 -4.14 8.47
C LEU A 79 4.92 -4.78 9.58
N ALA A 80 5.48 -5.72 10.31
CA ALA A 80 4.76 -6.39 11.39
C ALA A 80 5.41 -6.14 12.74
N VAL A 81 4.57 -5.90 13.75
CA VAL A 81 4.99 -5.58 15.11
C VAL A 81 4.18 -6.37 16.14
N PRO A 82 4.78 -6.73 17.29
CA PRO A 82 4.06 -7.37 18.38
C PRO A 82 3.03 -6.42 19.02
N ALA A 83 2.05 -7.00 19.72
CA ALA A 83 1.16 -6.23 20.57
C ALA A 83 1.95 -5.47 21.64
N GLY A 84 1.51 -4.24 21.96
CA GLY A 84 2.23 -3.35 22.86
C GLY A 84 3.29 -2.48 22.21
N HIS A 85 3.63 -2.72 20.96
CA HIS A 85 4.50 -1.84 20.18
C HIS A 85 3.79 -0.50 19.87
N ALA A 86 4.54 0.60 19.72
CA ALA A 86 3.99 1.94 19.42
C ALA A 86 3.14 1.98 18.14
N LEU A 87 3.42 1.11 17.15
CA LEU A 87 2.63 0.94 15.93
C LEU A 87 1.40 0.02 16.10
N ALA A 88 1.13 -0.46 17.31
CA ALA A 88 0.00 -1.33 17.60
C ALA A 88 -0.93 -0.76 18.72
N PRO A 89 -1.24 0.57 18.75
CA PRO A 89 -2.15 1.13 19.71
C PRO A 89 -3.55 0.50 19.59
N GLU A 90 -4.40 0.64 20.60
CA GLU A 90 -5.79 0.14 20.56
C GLU A 90 -6.59 0.80 19.42
N ASP A 91 -6.43 2.10 19.24
CA ASP A 91 -7.07 2.82 18.14
C ASP A 91 -6.45 2.42 16.81
N VAL A 92 -7.28 1.77 15.99
CA VAL A 92 -6.90 1.29 14.64
C VAL A 92 -6.50 2.44 13.72
N THR A 93 -7.15 3.60 13.84
CA THR A 93 -6.87 4.76 13.02
C THR A 93 -5.53 5.38 13.38
N GLU A 94 -5.27 5.56 14.67
CA GLU A 94 -4.03 6.12 15.19
C GLU A 94 -2.80 5.24 14.88
N ALA A 95 -2.99 3.93 14.71
CA ALA A 95 -1.92 3.02 14.32
C ALA A 95 -1.30 3.34 12.93
N TYR A 96 -2.04 4.02 12.06
CA TYR A 96 -1.53 4.44 10.76
C TYR A 96 -0.69 5.71 10.80
N ARG A 97 -0.88 6.57 11.82
CA ARG A 97 -0.27 7.90 11.87
C ARG A 97 1.24 7.86 11.74
N PRO A 98 2.01 7.15 12.59
CA PRO A 98 3.48 7.17 12.52
C PRO A 98 4.00 6.65 11.17
N LEU A 99 3.32 5.66 10.60
CA LEU A 99 3.70 5.07 9.32
C LEU A 99 3.41 6.03 8.17
N GLY A 100 2.23 6.62 8.12
CA GLY A 100 1.85 7.59 7.09
C GLY A 100 2.74 8.83 7.11
N GLU A 101 3.03 9.37 8.31
CA GLU A 101 3.92 10.53 8.49
C GLU A 101 5.36 10.21 8.07
N ALA A 102 5.91 9.04 8.42
CA ALA A 102 7.25 8.63 8.02
C ALA A 102 7.37 8.49 6.50
N VAL A 103 6.40 7.87 5.85
CA VAL A 103 6.37 7.71 4.38
C VAL A 103 6.22 9.07 3.71
N GLN A 104 5.31 9.93 4.18
CA GLN A 104 5.12 11.28 3.66
C GLN A 104 6.41 12.10 3.76
N HIS A 105 7.07 12.06 4.91
CA HIS A 105 8.31 12.82 5.15
C HIS A 105 9.44 12.36 4.22
N ALA A 106 9.58 11.05 4.03
CA ALA A 106 10.58 10.48 3.13
C ALA A 106 10.32 10.87 1.67
N LEU A 107 9.06 10.83 1.21
CA LEU A 107 8.68 11.25 -0.14
C LEU A 107 8.87 12.77 -0.34
N ALA A 108 8.57 13.58 0.67
CA ALA A 108 8.84 15.01 0.63
C ALA A 108 10.36 15.31 0.51
N GLY A 109 11.20 14.49 1.12
CA GLY A 109 12.66 14.53 0.94
C GLY A 109 13.13 14.25 -0.49
N LEU A 110 12.34 13.56 -1.30
CA LEU A 110 12.54 13.37 -2.75
C LEU A 110 12.00 14.57 -3.59
N GLY A 111 11.46 15.60 -2.96
CA GLY A 111 10.84 16.73 -3.65
C GLY A 111 9.37 16.52 -4.01
N VAL A 112 8.73 15.46 -3.52
CA VAL A 112 7.30 15.22 -3.75
C VAL A 112 6.48 16.14 -2.84
N ASP A 113 5.68 17.04 -3.43
CA ASP A 113 4.72 17.84 -2.68
C ASP A 113 3.50 16.98 -2.31
N CYS A 114 3.52 16.45 -1.10
CA CYS A 114 2.51 15.53 -0.60
C CYS A 114 2.20 15.75 0.89
N ARG A 115 1.03 15.32 1.30
CA ARG A 115 0.55 15.38 2.68
C ARG A 115 -0.19 14.11 3.10
N THR A 116 -0.34 13.91 4.39
CA THR A 116 -1.22 12.87 4.92
C THR A 116 -2.70 13.29 4.85
N VAL A 117 -3.58 12.32 4.68
CA VAL A 117 -5.04 12.50 4.70
C VAL A 117 -5.50 12.70 6.15
N GLY A 118 -6.27 13.76 6.39
CA GLY A 118 -6.88 14.01 7.69
C GLY A 118 -8.02 13.03 8.00
N VAL A 119 -8.28 12.80 9.29
CA VAL A 119 -9.36 11.89 9.72
C VAL A 119 -10.73 12.37 9.23
N GLU A 120 -11.02 13.66 9.37
CA GLU A 120 -12.30 14.21 8.93
C GLU A 120 -12.43 14.24 7.40
N GLU A 121 -11.35 14.48 6.68
CA GLU A 121 -11.29 14.39 5.21
C GLU A 121 -11.65 12.98 4.72
N ALA A 122 -11.07 11.95 5.32
CA ALA A 122 -11.38 10.56 4.99
C ALA A 122 -12.85 10.20 5.29
N ARG A 123 -13.43 10.75 6.37
CA ARG A 123 -14.83 10.54 6.75
C ARG A 123 -15.80 11.25 5.80
N ALA A 124 -15.41 12.40 5.26
CA ALA A 124 -16.24 13.26 4.40
C ALA A 124 -16.42 12.71 2.97
N MET A 125 -15.77 11.58 2.60
CA MET A 125 -16.04 10.94 1.31
C MET A 125 -17.53 10.68 1.11
N ASP A 126 -18.06 10.97 -0.07
CA ASP A 126 -19.42 10.65 -0.44
C ASP A 126 -19.63 9.12 -0.62
N ASP A 127 -20.88 8.70 -0.74
CA ASP A 127 -21.23 7.29 -0.84
C ASP A 127 -20.79 6.66 -2.16
N ALA A 128 -20.71 7.43 -3.25
CA ALA A 128 -20.22 6.96 -4.54
C ALA A 128 -18.73 6.61 -4.46
N ARG A 129 -17.92 7.50 -3.85
CA ARG A 129 -16.49 7.26 -3.62
C ARG A 129 -16.26 6.10 -2.65
N LYS A 130 -17.05 6.00 -1.58
CA LYS A 130 -17.00 4.83 -0.66
C LYS A 130 -17.35 3.52 -1.37
N ALA A 131 -18.31 3.52 -2.30
CA ALA A 131 -18.64 2.34 -3.10
C ALA A 131 -17.51 1.96 -4.05
N ALA A 132 -16.90 2.93 -4.74
CA ALA A 132 -15.73 2.71 -5.58
C ALA A 132 -14.53 2.18 -4.78
N ALA A 133 -14.28 2.71 -3.59
CA ALA A 133 -13.22 2.28 -2.68
C ALA A 133 -13.33 0.79 -2.25
N ARG A 134 -14.57 0.29 -2.12
CA ARG A 134 -14.80 -1.14 -1.84
C ARG A 134 -14.38 -2.04 -2.99
N ARG A 135 -14.38 -1.54 -4.22
CA ARG A 135 -13.96 -2.28 -5.43
C ARG A 135 -12.47 -2.11 -5.71
N ALA A 136 -11.97 -0.86 -5.67
CA ALA A 136 -10.59 -0.52 -5.96
C ALA A 136 -10.01 0.36 -4.83
N CYS A 137 -8.92 -0.09 -4.22
CA CYS A 137 -8.31 0.56 -3.05
C CYS A 137 -7.93 2.04 -3.32
N TRP A 138 -7.52 2.35 -4.55
CA TRP A 138 -7.07 3.69 -4.94
C TRP A 138 -8.22 4.71 -5.08
N ALA A 139 -9.44 4.25 -5.25
CA ALA A 139 -10.60 5.13 -5.36
C ALA A 139 -11.02 5.78 -4.02
N GLY A 140 -10.54 5.26 -2.89
CA GLY A 140 -10.89 5.75 -1.57
C GLY A 140 -9.72 6.33 -0.80
N LEU A 141 -10.03 7.10 0.24
CA LEU A 141 -9.06 7.65 1.17
C LEU A 141 -9.29 7.07 2.57
N SER A 142 -8.20 6.75 3.25
CA SER A 142 -8.19 6.41 4.67
C SER A 142 -7.32 7.41 5.44
N PRO A 143 -7.56 7.63 6.73
CA PRO A 143 -6.72 8.50 7.54
C PRO A 143 -5.25 8.12 7.42
N TYR A 144 -4.40 9.14 7.34
CA TYR A 144 -2.94 9.05 7.26
C TYR A 144 -2.38 8.41 5.97
N GLU A 145 -3.20 8.03 5.00
CA GLU A 145 -2.71 7.77 3.64
C GLU A 145 -2.11 9.04 3.04
N VAL A 146 -1.25 8.90 2.04
CA VAL A 146 -0.57 10.06 1.46
C VAL A 146 -1.20 10.43 0.13
N VAL A 147 -1.46 11.72 -0.04
CA VAL A 147 -1.99 12.32 -1.27
C VAL A 147 -1.12 13.47 -1.74
N LEU A 148 -1.15 13.76 -3.03
CA LEU A 148 -0.61 15.00 -3.59
C LEU A 148 -1.47 16.21 -3.23
N GLY A 149 -0.97 17.42 -3.48
CA GLY A 149 -1.72 18.67 -3.27
C GLY A 149 -3.05 18.73 -4.05
N ASP A 150 -3.16 18.05 -5.19
CA ASP A 150 -4.39 17.93 -5.98
C ASP A 150 -5.37 16.84 -5.47
N GLY A 151 -5.04 16.14 -4.39
CA GLY A 151 -5.88 15.13 -3.75
C GLY A 151 -5.78 13.72 -4.35
N ARG A 152 -4.96 13.49 -5.37
CA ARG A 152 -4.72 12.15 -5.91
C ARG A 152 -3.92 11.31 -4.92
N LYS A 153 -4.33 10.07 -4.73
CA LYS A 153 -3.71 9.15 -3.78
C LYS A 153 -2.35 8.66 -4.29
N LEU A 154 -1.32 8.85 -3.47
CA LEU A 154 0.05 8.43 -3.74
C LEU A 154 0.45 7.19 -2.94
N VAL A 155 -0.08 7.04 -1.72
CA VAL A 155 0.24 5.91 -0.83
C VAL A 155 -1.02 5.34 -0.24
N GLY A 156 -1.20 4.04 -0.38
CA GLY A 156 -2.25 3.27 0.28
C GLY A 156 -1.73 2.58 1.53
N LEU A 157 -2.51 2.60 2.60
CA LEU A 157 -2.22 1.93 3.86
C LEU A 157 -3.32 0.90 4.19
N ALA A 158 -2.91 -0.26 4.68
CA ALA A 158 -3.82 -1.27 5.20
C ALA A 158 -3.22 -1.94 6.43
N GLN A 159 -4.06 -2.50 7.31
CA GLN A 159 -3.56 -3.27 8.44
C GLN A 159 -4.40 -4.52 8.68
N ARG A 160 -3.77 -5.51 9.29
CA ARG A 160 -4.40 -6.71 9.83
C ARG A 160 -3.95 -6.90 11.27
N ARG A 161 -4.94 -7.06 12.14
CA ARG A 161 -4.70 -7.37 13.54
C ARG A 161 -4.99 -8.84 13.82
N ARG A 162 -4.11 -9.48 14.53
CA ARG A 162 -4.30 -10.80 15.12
C ARG A 162 -3.90 -10.77 16.59
N ARG A 163 -4.29 -11.81 17.37
CA ARG A 163 -3.84 -11.93 18.76
C ARG A 163 -2.30 -11.83 18.79
N GLY A 164 -1.80 -10.86 19.54
CA GLY A 164 -0.39 -10.65 19.76
C GLY A 164 0.37 -9.86 18.69
N ALA A 165 -0.24 -9.49 17.55
CA ALA A 165 0.51 -8.80 16.48
C ALA A 165 -0.35 -7.93 15.57
N VAL A 166 0.30 -6.96 14.92
CA VAL A 166 -0.27 -6.11 13.86
C VAL A 166 0.64 -6.16 12.63
N LEU A 167 0.06 -6.42 11.47
CA LEU A 167 0.70 -6.25 10.17
C LEU A 167 0.19 -4.96 9.54
N HIS A 168 1.09 -4.06 9.20
CA HIS A 168 0.85 -2.90 8.35
C HIS A 168 1.34 -3.18 6.94
N GLN A 169 0.57 -2.76 5.94
CA GLN A 169 0.92 -2.86 4.53
C GLN A 169 0.87 -1.48 3.90
N VAL A 170 1.92 -1.14 3.15
CA VAL A 170 2.05 0.09 2.38
C VAL A 170 2.14 -0.27 0.92
N ALA A 171 1.41 0.42 0.06
CA ALA A 171 1.53 0.31 -1.38
C ALA A 171 1.80 1.69 -1.97
N ILE A 172 2.84 1.80 -2.79
CA ILE A 172 3.27 3.04 -3.45
C ILE A 172 3.41 2.78 -4.95
N PRO A 173 2.51 3.30 -5.78
CA PRO A 173 2.70 3.31 -7.22
C PRO A 173 3.86 4.24 -7.57
N VAL A 174 4.92 3.70 -8.14
CA VAL A 174 6.11 4.47 -8.51
C VAL A 174 6.09 4.81 -9.98
N THR A 175 5.74 3.85 -10.84
CA THR A 175 5.61 4.05 -12.28
C THR A 175 4.23 3.64 -12.76
N THR A 176 3.77 4.26 -13.84
CA THR A 176 2.48 3.92 -14.47
C THR A 176 2.55 2.52 -15.05
N PRO A 177 1.63 1.61 -14.71
CA PRO A 177 1.54 0.32 -15.35
C PRO A 177 1.26 0.47 -16.84
N PRO A 178 1.72 -0.47 -17.69
CA PRO A 178 1.38 -0.48 -19.11
C PRO A 178 -0.14 -0.48 -19.31
N ALA A 179 -0.66 0.38 -20.19
CA ALA A 179 -2.08 0.48 -20.47
C ALA A 179 -2.71 -0.86 -20.90
N GLU A 180 -1.96 -1.66 -21.63
CA GLU A 180 -2.35 -3.00 -22.05
C GLU A 180 -2.62 -3.92 -20.85
N VAL A 181 -1.77 -3.89 -19.83
CA VAL A 181 -1.93 -4.67 -18.61
C VAL A 181 -3.18 -4.22 -17.84
N LEU A 182 -3.41 -2.93 -17.74
CA LEU A 182 -4.58 -2.39 -17.04
C LEU A 182 -5.90 -2.71 -17.75
N SER A 183 -5.92 -2.71 -19.09
CA SER A 183 -7.13 -3.01 -19.87
C SER A 183 -7.64 -4.44 -19.69
N HIS A 184 -6.77 -5.37 -19.32
CA HIS A 184 -7.13 -6.76 -19.02
C HIS A 184 -7.69 -6.96 -17.61
N LEU A 185 -7.55 -5.98 -16.72
CA LEU A 185 -7.73 -6.17 -15.27
C LEU A 185 -8.94 -5.46 -14.67
N VAL A 186 -9.49 -4.46 -15.35
CA VAL A 186 -10.53 -3.60 -14.76
C VAL A 186 -11.54 -3.21 -15.83
N GLU A 187 -12.84 -3.25 -15.48
CA GLU A 187 -13.87 -2.61 -16.31
C GLU A 187 -13.46 -1.17 -16.65
N GLY A 188 -13.56 -0.77 -17.90
CA GLY A 188 -12.99 0.47 -18.43
C GLY A 188 -13.34 1.74 -17.63
N ALA A 189 -14.53 1.82 -17.01
CA ALA A 189 -14.92 2.95 -16.17
C ALA A 189 -14.13 3.00 -14.83
N LEU A 190 -13.86 1.84 -14.22
CA LEU A 190 -13.06 1.73 -13.00
C LEU A 190 -11.59 2.02 -13.27
N LEU A 191 -11.08 1.59 -14.42
CA LEU A 191 -9.73 1.90 -14.87
C LEU A 191 -9.54 3.40 -15.06
N ALA A 192 -10.47 4.06 -15.74
CA ALA A 192 -10.42 5.51 -15.95
C ALA A 192 -10.41 6.26 -14.61
N GLN A 193 -11.29 5.87 -13.68
CA GLN A 193 -11.35 6.45 -12.35
C GLN A 193 -10.05 6.19 -11.58
N TRP A 194 -9.52 4.96 -11.62
CA TRP A 194 -8.28 4.61 -10.94
C TRP A 194 -7.10 5.45 -11.44
N LEU A 195 -6.95 5.62 -12.77
CA LEU A 195 -5.91 6.46 -13.36
C LEU A 195 -6.05 7.95 -13.00
N GLN A 196 -7.29 8.44 -12.84
CA GLN A 196 -7.55 9.82 -12.44
C GLN A 196 -7.25 10.08 -10.96
N GLU A 197 -7.50 9.09 -10.09
CA GLU A 197 -7.40 9.25 -8.64
C GLU A 197 -6.04 8.80 -8.06
N THR A 198 -5.23 8.12 -8.86
CA THR A 198 -3.93 7.61 -8.43
C THR A 198 -2.80 8.50 -8.95
N ALA A 199 -1.88 8.86 -8.06
CA ALA A 199 -0.63 9.51 -8.42
C ALA A 199 0.52 8.48 -8.43
N MET A 200 1.48 8.69 -9.33
CA MET A 200 2.71 7.91 -9.41
C MET A 200 3.88 8.79 -8.98
N VAL A 201 4.82 8.24 -8.22
CA VAL A 201 6.01 9.01 -7.79
C VAL A 201 6.75 9.56 -9.01
N ALA A 202 6.95 8.77 -10.05
CA ALA A 202 7.62 9.19 -11.28
C ALA A 202 6.85 10.24 -12.10
N SER A 203 5.55 10.45 -11.84
CA SER A 203 4.75 11.49 -12.51
C SER A 203 4.83 12.86 -11.84
N VAL A 204 5.45 12.93 -10.66
CA VAL A 204 5.63 14.18 -9.93
C VAL A 204 6.79 14.97 -10.52
N ALA A 205 6.64 16.29 -10.61
CA ALA A 205 7.69 17.18 -11.14
C ALA A 205 9.02 16.97 -10.39
N GLY A 206 10.09 16.75 -11.11
CA GLY A 206 11.41 16.45 -10.55
C GLY A 206 11.67 14.98 -10.19
N CYS A 207 10.66 14.11 -10.20
CA CYS A 207 10.77 12.69 -9.85
C CYS A 207 10.66 11.74 -11.05
N GLY A 208 10.77 12.22 -12.28
CA GLY A 208 10.55 11.44 -13.51
C GLY A 208 11.48 10.22 -13.69
N SER A 209 12.59 10.16 -12.96
CA SER A 209 13.50 9.00 -12.91
C SER A 209 13.28 8.10 -11.69
N ALA A 210 12.23 8.32 -10.92
CA ALA A 210 11.94 7.49 -9.74
C ALA A 210 11.72 6.03 -10.13
N THR A 211 12.34 5.14 -9.38
CA THR A 211 12.19 3.68 -9.50
C THR A 211 11.77 3.09 -8.16
N PRO A 212 11.13 1.91 -8.13
CA PRO A 212 10.83 1.24 -6.86
C PRO A 212 12.07 1.02 -5.99
N VAL A 213 13.23 0.71 -6.58
CA VAL A 213 14.50 0.56 -5.86
C VAL A 213 14.91 1.89 -5.20
N GLY A 214 14.99 2.98 -5.98
CA GLY A 214 15.35 4.29 -5.45
C GLY A 214 14.37 4.82 -4.41
N THR A 215 13.07 4.55 -4.60
CA THR A 215 12.04 4.90 -3.62
C THR A 215 12.23 4.09 -2.32
N TRP A 216 12.54 2.80 -2.43
CA TRP A 216 12.83 1.95 -1.28
C TRP A 216 14.08 2.41 -0.51
N ASP A 217 15.15 2.79 -1.21
CA ASP A 217 16.40 3.24 -0.59
C ASP A 217 16.18 4.45 0.34
N VAL A 218 15.23 5.33 0.00
CA VAL A 218 14.86 6.50 0.83
C VAL A 218 13.95 6.11 2.00
N LEU A 219 13.04 5.16 1.80
CA LEU A 219 12.07 4.74 2.80
C LEU A 219 12.63 3.77 3.84
N ARG A 220 13.65 2.99 3.48
CA ARG A 220 14.16 1.89 4.29
C ARG A 220 14.58 2.34 5.70
N GLU A 221 15.37 3.39 5.80
CA GLU A 221 15.89 3.85 7.11
C GLU A 221 14.78 4.42 8.01
N PRO A 222 13.92 5.35 7.54
CA PRO A 222 12.77 5.82 8.34
C PRO A 222 11.86 4.68 8.82
N LEU A 223 11.57 3.69 7.98
CA LEU A 223 10.69 2.57 8.35
C LEU A 223 11.35 1.60 9.33
N ASN A 224 12.64 1.33 9.18
CA ASN A 224 13.39 0.57 10.18
C ASN A 224 13.46 1.28 11.53
N ALA A 225 13.52 2.61 11.54
CA ALA A 225 13.48 3.38 12.77
C ALA A 225 12.18 3.20 13.55
N LEU A 226 11.05 3.01 12.87
CA LEU A 226 9.75 2.74 13.48
C LEU A 226 9.66 1.36 14.17
N LEU A 227 10.55 0.42 13.82
CA LEU A 227 10.58 -0.93 14.44
C LEU A 227 11.38 -0.99 15.74
N ARG A 228 12.08 0.08 16.08
CA ARG A 228 12.85 0.15 17.34
C ARG A 228 11.90 0.24 18.52
N PRO A 229 12.19 -0.48 19.61
CA PRO A 229 11.37 -0.47 20.81
C PRO A 229 11.31 0.91 21.48
#